data_755d070d12cf5b1dac54229b7daee3ea
#
_entry.id   755d070d12cf5b1dac54229b7daee3ea
#
_cell.length_a   1.000
_cell.length_b   1.000
_cell.length_c   1.000
_cell.angle_alpha   90.00
_cell.angle_beta   90.00
_cell.angle_gamma   90.00
#
_symmetry.space_group_name_H-M   'P 1'
#
loop_
_entity.id
_entity.type
_entity.pdbx_description
1 polymer ?
#
loop_
_entity_poly.entity_id
_entity_poly.type
_entity_poly.pdbx_seq_one_letter_code
_entity_poly.pdbx_strand_id
1 'polypeptide(L)'
;MLIVQVTVGYVTVGLSIMPGSSPTTIAISKKGTVPIAILSSASFDARTVDVASIRLGDGTGTEAPVDQQKGRYQSRVADVNGDGRPDMIVSFSVPQLIANGDLAPGTATLVLRGFQSATGDSCINFGGRGTVRVVP
;
A
#
# COMPACT_ATOMS: atom_id res chain seq x y z
N MET A 1 8.71 -12.96 38.24
CA MET A 1 9.24 -12.82 36.84
C MET A 1 8.43 -11.78 36.10
N LEU A 2 9.08 -10.75 35.67
CA LEU A 2 8.39 -9.71 34.87
C LEU A 2 8.32 -10.15 33.41
N ILE A 3 7.11 -10.35 32.94
CA ILE A 3 6.90 -10.62 31.51
C ILE A 3 6.55 -9.31 30.86
N VAL A 4 7.46 -8.80 30.03
CA VAL A 4 7.17 -7.65 29.20
C VAL A 4 6.42 -8.17 27.98
N GLN A 5 5.12 -7.93 27.93
CA GLN A 5 4.35 -8.18 26.74
C GLN A 5 4.51 -6.99 25.78
N VAL A 6 5.19 -7.22 24.68
CA VAL A 6 5.12 -6.31 23.55
C VAL A 6 3.89 -6.73 22.75
N THR A 7 2.87 -5.87 22.75
CA THR A 7 1.69 -6.12 21.94
C THR A 7 2.03 -5.79 20.49
N VAL A 8 2.25 -6.83 19.68
CA VAL A 8 2.37 -6.65 18.24
C VAL A 8 0.98 -6.85 17.65
N GLY A 9 0.35 -5.76 17.23
CA GLY A 9 -0.92 -5.81 16.52
C GLY A 9 -0.70 -5.96 15.03
N TYR A 10 -1.57 -6.70 14.37
CA TYR A 10 -1.63 -6.76 12.92
C TYR A 10 -3.05 -6.46 12.47
N VAL A 11 -3.20 -5.52 11.54
CA VAL A 11 -4.49 -5.12 10.99
C VAL A 11 -4.51 -5.44 9.51
N THR A 12 -5.50 -6.19 9.07
CA THR A 12 -5.75 -6.40 7.64
C THR A 12 -6.57 -5.23 7.12
N VAL A 13 -6.06 -4.56 6.09
CA VAL A 13 -6.71 -3.40 5.49
C VAL A 13 -7.20 -3.71 4.09
N GLY A 14 -8.24 -3.02 3.65
CA GLY A 14 -8.67 -3.05 2.26
C GLY A 14 -7.78 -2.18 1.40
N LEU A 15 -7.55 -2.60 0.17
CA LEU A 15 -6.82 -1.82 -0.82
C LEU A 15 -7.71 -1.55 -2.01
N SER A 16 -7.61 -0.32 -2.55
CA SER A 16 -8.19 0.03 -3.85
C SER A 16 -7.05 0.40 -4.78
N ILE A 17 -6.75 -0.47 -5.73
CA ILE A 17 -5.68 -0.24 -6.69
C ILE A 17 -6.23 0.59 -7.84
N MET A 18 -5.57 1.71 -8.14
CA MET A 18 -6.01 2.68 -9.13
C MET A 18 -7.45 3.13 -8.86
N PRO A 19 -7.71 3.83 -7.72
CA PRO A 19 -9.07 4.24 -7.36
C PRO A 19 -9.77 4.98 -8.50
N GLY A 20 -11.02 4.59 -8.77
CA GLY A 20 -11.80 5.16 -9.86
C GLY A 20 -11.66 4.40 -11.19
N SER A 21 -10.78 3.41 -11.27
CA SER A 21 -10.64 2.57 -12.46
C SER A 21 -11.35 1.23 -12.30
N SER A 22 -12.06 0.81 -13.34
CA SER A 22 -12.70 -0.50 -13.37
C SER A 22 -12.76 -0.98 -14.84
N PRO A 23 -12.19 -2.14 -15.17
CA PRO A 23 -11.36 -3.01 -14.33
C PRO A 23 -9.99 -2.39 -14.04
N THR A 24 -9.32 -2.87 -12.99
CA THR A 24 -7.98 -2.41 -12.64
C THR A 24 -6.96 -3.08 -13.57
N THR A 25 -6.36 -2.28 -14.45
CA THR A 25 -5.40 -2.77 -15.45
C THR A 25 -4.16 -1.89 -15.43
N ILE A 26 -2.98 -2.51 -15.37
CA ILE A 26 -1.69 -1.81 -15.43
C ILE A 26 -0.98 -2.23 -16.71
N ALA A 27 -0.59 -1.25 -17.53
CA ALA A 27 0.22 -1.49 -18.71
C ALA A 27 1.70 -1.34 -18.36
N ILE A 28 2.48 -2.39 -18.56
CA ILE A 28 3.92 -2.36 -18.24
C ILE A 28 4.73 -1.52 -19.21
N SER A 29 4.16 -1.20 -20.36
CA SER A 29 4.78 -0.27 -21.31
C SER A 29 4.73 1.19 -20.86
N LYS A 30 3.86 1.51 -19.91
CA LYS A 30 3.75 2.86 -19.39
C LYS A 30 4.76 3.08 -18.28
N LYS A 31 5.58 4.11 -18.44
CA LYS A 31 6.51 4.58 -17.41
C LYS A 31 5.76 5.59 -16.55
N GLY A 32 5.38 5.19 -15.37
CA GLY A 32 4.63 6.08 -14.50
C GLY A 32 4.46 5.46 -13.14
N THR A 33 3.44 5.89 -12.44
CA THR A 33 3.13 5.41 -11.10
C THR A 33 1.75 4.76 -11.08
N VAL A 34 1.58 3.83 -10.15
CA VAL A 34 0.28 3.26 -9.85
C VAL A 34 -0.16 3.73 -8.47
N PRO A 35 -1.30 4.44 -8.37
CA PRO A 35 -1.84 4.85 -7.07
C PRO A 35 -2.61 3.69 -6.44
N ILE A 36 -2.40 3.51 -5.13
CA ILE A 36 -3.12 2.51 -4.34
C ILE A 36 -3.66 3.19 -3.11
N ALA A 37 -4.96 3.06 -2.87
CA ALA A 37 -5.59 3.59 -1.67
C ALA A 37 -5.58 2.53 -0.57
N ILE A 38 -5.10 2.92 0.60
CA ILE A 38 -5.22 2.15 1.83
C ILE A 38 -6.49 2.62 2.50
N LEU A 39 -7.46 1.71 2.64
CA LEU A 39 -8.80 2.08 3.07
C LEU A 39 -8.89 2.11 4.59
N SER A 40 -9.45 3.18 5.11
CA SER A 40 -9.78 3.29 6.53
C SER A 40 -11.02 2.45 6.85
N SER A 41 -11.12 2.03 8.11
CA SER A 41 -12.27 1.30 8.63
C SER A 41 -12.61 1.80 10.03
N ALA A 42 -13.61 1.20 10.67
CA ALA A 42 -13.98 1.57 12.04
C ALA A 42 -12.84 1.32 13.03
N SER A 43 -11.92 0.41 12.71
CA SER A 43 -10.80 0.03 13.58
C SER A 43 -9.44 0.50 13.07
N PHE A 44 -9.37 1.16 11.91
CA PHE A 44 -8.12 1.55 11.29
C PHE A 44 -8.25 2.91 10.61
N ASP A 45 -7.38 3.84 10.99
CA ASP A 45 -7.29 5.17 10.37
C ASP A 45 -6.05 5.21 9.47
N ALA A 46 -6.28 5.23 8.14
CA ALA A 46 -5.21 5.22 7.17
C ALA A 46 -4.29 6.45 7.26
N ARG A 47 -4.76 7.54 7.86
CA ARG A 47 -3.92 8.74 8.07
C ARG A 47 -2.80 8.52 9.07
N THR A 48 -2.88 7.46 9.88
CA THR A 48 -1.88 7.18 10.91
C THR A 48 -0.71 6.32 10.41
N VAL A 49 -0.72 5.94 9.13
CA VAL A 49 0.34 5.10 8.58
C VAL A 49 1.64 5.89 8.43
N ASP A 50 2.76 5.21 8.68
CA ASP A 50 4.07 5.77 8.36
C ASP A 50 4.38 5.46 6.89
N VAL A 51 4.27 6.48 6.04
CA VAL A 51 4.44 6.31 4.60
C VAL A 51 5.83 5.78 4.25
N ALA A 52 6.86 6.16 5.00
CA ALA A 52 8.22 5.68 4.77
C ALA A 52 8.36 4.17 5.00
N SER A 53 7.48 3.57 5.80
CA SER A 53 7.51 2.14 6.09
C SER A 53 6.79 1.28 5.05
N ILE A 54 6.00 1.89 4.17
CA ILE A 54 5.13 1.15 3.25
C ILE A 54 5.97 0.47 2.17
N ARG A 55 5.65 -0.79 1.91
CA ARG A 55 6.29 -1.61 0.87
C ARG A 55 5.21 -2.33 0.07
N LEU A 56 5.42 -2.41 -1.24
CA LEU A 56 4.50 -3.07 -2.17
C LEU A 56 5.27 -4.07 -3.01
N GLY A 57 4.75 -5.29 -3.13
CA GLY A 57 5.33 -6.32 -3.95
C GLY A 57 4.36 -7.46 -4.20
N ASP A 58 4.86 -8.57 -4.73
CA ASP A 58 4.06 -9.78 -4.96
C ASP A 58 4.07 -10.76 -3.79
N GLY A 59 4.69 -10.36 -2.69
CA GLY A 59 4.81 -11.21 -1.48
C GLY A 59 6.04 -12.12 -1.48
N THR A 60 6.90 -12.07 -2.50
CA THR A 60 8.05 -12.99 -2.62
C THR A 60 9.38 -12.40 -2.14
N GLY A 61 9.37 -11.22 -1.54
CA GLY A 61 10.53 -10.67 -0.84
C GLY A 61 11.11 -9.39 -1.39
N THR A 62 11.09 -9.15 -2.70
CA THR A 62 11.54 -7.89 -3.27
C THR A 62 10.36 -6.94 -3.38
N GLU A 63 10.43 -5.83 -2.65
CA GLU A 63 9.31 -4.89 -2.52
C GLU A 63 9.76 -3.47 -2.85
N ALA A 64 8.84 -2.67 -3.42
CA ALA A 64 9.09 -1.29 -3.74
C ALA A 64 8.58 -0.36 -2.63
N PRO A 65 9.33 0.70 -2.29
CA PRO A 65 8.83 1.75 -1.40
C PRO A 65 7.85 2.65 -2.15
N VAL A 66 7.17 3.51 -1.40
CA VAL A 66 6.38 4.58 -2.01
C VAL A 66 7.28 5.46 -2.86
N ASP A 67 6.82 5.81 -4.05
CA ASP A 67 7.60 6.62 -4.98
C ASP A 67 7.86 8.01 -4.40
N GLN A 68 9.03 8.54 -4.70
CA GLN A 68 9.42 9.88 -4.27
C GLN A 68 9.63 10.78 -5.48
N GLN A 69 9.14 12.00 -5.37
CA GLN A 69 9.46 13.04 -6.34
C GLN A 69 9.95 14.28 -5.57
N LYS A 70 11.11 14.80 -5.99
CA LYS A 70 11.73 15.95 -5.32
C LYS A 70 11.95 15.72 -3.82
N GLY A 71 12.29 14.48 -3.44
CA GLY A 71 12.53 14.12 -2.05
C GLY A 71 11.28 13.92 -1.20
N ARG A 72 10.11 13.93 -1.80
CA ARG A 72 8.83 13.75 -1.08
C ARG A 72 8.13 12.48 -1.53
N TYR A 73 7.61 11.72 -0.57
CA TYR A 73 6.77 10.59 -0.85
C TYR A 73 5.47 11.02 -1.52
N GLN A 74 5.08 10.29 -2.56
CA GLN A 74 3.84 10.55 -3.29
C GLN A 74 2.66 9.96 -2.51
N SER A 75 2.07 10.77 -1.65
CA SER A 75 0.94 10.38 -0.82
C SER A 75 -0.07 11.52 -0.71
N ARG A 76 -1.33 11.18 -0.60
CA ARG A 76 -2.40 12.14 -0.34
C ARG A 76 -3.56 11.46 0.39
N VAL A 77 -4.39 12.27 1.04
CA VAL A 77 -5.55 11.80 1.78
C VAL A 77 -6.81 12.16 1.00
N ALA A 78 -7.68 11.18 0.79
CA ALA A 78 -8.98 11.38 0.16
C ALA A 78 -9.91 10.22 0.51
N ASP A 79 -11.22 10.48 0.61
CA ASP A 79 -12.21 9.43 0.76
C ASP A 79 -12.52 8.88 -0.64
N VAL A 80 -11.98 7.69 -0.97
CA VAL A 80 -12.09 7.12 -2.32
C VAL A 80 -13.31 6.22 -2.50
N ASN A 81 -13.92 5.76 -1.41
CA ASN A 81 -15.06 4.84 -1.45
C ASN A 81 -16.36 5.45 -0.93
N GLY A 82 -16.36 6.72 -0.55
CA GLY A 82 -17.56 7.43 -0.14
C GLY A 82 -18.12 7.03 1.21
N ASP A 83 -17.32 6.39 2.08
CA ASP A 83 -17.78 5.94 3.40
C ASP A 83 -17.67 7.01 4.50
N GLY A 84 -17.20 8.20 4.14
CA GLY A 84 -17.01 9.31 5.08
C GLY A 84 -15.69 9.23 5.86
N ARG A 85 -14.85 8.20 5.62
CA ARG A 85 -13.56 8.04 6.28
C ARG A 85 -12.44 8.38 5.30
N PRO A 86 -11.50 9.27 5.68
CA PRO A 86 -10.36 9.58 4.81
C PRO A 86 -9.46 8.36 4.65
N ASP A 87 -9.09 8.09 3.40
CA ASP A 87 -8.18 7.01 3.03
C ASP A 87 -6.83 7.61 2.65
N MET A 88 -5.77 6.78 2.67
CA MET A 88 -4.43 7.21 2.26
C MET A 88 -4.12 6.65 0.88
N ILE A 89 -3.86 7.52 -0.08
CA ILE A 89 -3.46 7.13 -1.43
C ILE A 89 -1.95 7.28 -1.54
N VAL A 90 -1.27 6.19 -1.87
CA VAL A 90 0.18 6.17 -2.10
C VAL A 90 0.47 5.68 -3.50
N SER A 91 1.49 6.23 -4.14
CA SER A 91 1.85 5.88 -5.51
C SER A 91 3.17 5.15 -5.56
N PHE A 92 3.27 4.16 -6.44
CA PHE A 92 4.46 3.32 -6.62
C PHE A 92 4.94 3.41 -8.05
N SER A 93 6.24 3.33 -8.25
CA SER A 93 6.85 3.36 -9.57
C SER A 93 6.59 2.05 -10.31
N VAL A 94 5.94 2.12 -11.46
CA VAL A 94 5.71 0.95 -12.31
C VAL A 94 7.05 0.35 -12.78
N PRO A 95 8.03 1.13 -13.28
CA PRO A 95 9.34 0.57 -13.63
C PRO A 95 10.03 -0.14 -12.47
N GLN A 96 9.92 0.37 -11.24
CA GLN A 96 10.51 -0.27 -10.07
C GLN A 96 9.84 -1.61 -9.78
N LEU A 97 8.52 -1.70 -9.88
CA LEU A 97 7.77 -2.94 -9.67
C LEU A 97 8.14 -3.99 -10.73
N ILE A 98 8.33 -3.56 -11.96
CA ILE A 98 8.77 -4.45 -13.04
C ILE A 98 10.18 -4.96 -12.78
N ALA A 99 11.10 -4.07 -12.41
CA ALA A 99 12.50 -4.43 -12.11
C ALA A 99 12.59 -5.40 -10.94
N ASN A 100 11.68 -5.29 -9.97
CA ASN A 100 11.62 -6.20 -8.82
C ASN A 100 10.98 -7.56 -9.16
N GLY A 101 10.37 -7.69 -10.34
CA GLY A 101 9.64 -8.89 -10.72
C GLY A 101 8.22 -8.97 -10.17
N ASP A 102 7.69 -7.88 -9.62
CA ASP A 102 6.37 -7.86 -8.99
C ASP A 102 5.23 -7.72 -10.00
N LEU A 103 5.52 -7.19 -11.19
CA LEU A 103 4.55 -7.06 -12.27
C LEU A 103 5.05 -7.79 -13.51
N ALA A 104 4.23 -8.70 -13.99
CA ALA A 104 4.44 -9.42 -15.25
C ALA A 104 3.08 -9.54 -15.96
N PRO A 105 3.04 -9.69 -17.31
CA PRO A 105 1.76 -9.83 -17.99
C PRO A 105 0.92 -10.97 -17.44
N GLY A 106 -0.37 -10.73 -17.25
CA GLY A 106 -1.34 -11.64 -16.66
C GLY A 106 -1.99 -11.06 -15.41
N THR A 107 -2.47 -11.92 -14.54
CA THR A 107 -3.04 -11.50 -13.27
C THR A 107 -1.94 -11.50 -12.21
N ALA A 108 -1.78 -10.37 -11.52
CA ALA A 108 -0.82 -10.22 -10.42
C ALA A 108 -1.56 -9.91 -9.13
N THR A 109 -1.10 -10.49 -8.04
CA THR A 109 -1.53 -10.11 -6.70
C THR A 109 -0.47 -9.22 -6.10
N LEU A 110 -0.86 -8.02 -5.68
CA LEU A 110 0.02 -7.07 -5.01
C LEU A 110 -0.29 -7.10 -3.52
N VAL A 111 0.77 -7.19 -2.73
CA VAL A 111 0.72 -7.18 -1.26
C VAL A 111 1.37 -5.91 -0.77
N LEU A 112 0.62 -5.14 0.00
CA LEU A 112 1.11 -3.91 0.62
C LEU A 112 1.21 -4.13 2.12
N ARG A 113 2.30 -3.66 2.72
CA ARG A 113 2.51 -3.73 4.16
C ARG A 113 3.19 -2.48 4.68
N GLY A 114 3.03 -2.22 5.95
CA GLY A 114 3.65 -1.08 6.61
C GLY A 114 3.32 -1.05 8.10
N PHE A 115 3.66 0.08 8.72
CA PHE A 115 3.42 0.30 10.13
C PHE A 115 2.56 1.53 10.32
N GLN A 116 1.70 1.52 11.36
CA GLN A 116 1.13 2.75 11.86
C GLN A 116 2.19 3.51 12.66
N SER A 117 2.11 4.84 12.64
CA SER A 117 2.99 5.66 13.44
C SER A 117 2.81 5.28 14.92
N ALA A 118 3.93 4.95 15.56
CA ALA A 118 3.90 4.48 16.93
C ALA A 118 3.55 5.62 17.89
N THR A 119 2.62 5.34 18.80
CA THR A 119 2.37 6.17 19.96
C THR A 119 2.63 5.32 21.20
N GLY A 120 3.62 5.70 22.01
CA GLY A 120 4.02 4.93 23.17
C GLY A 120 4.67 3.59 22.82
N ASP A 121 4.25 2.52 23.50
CA ASP A 121 4.84 1.18 23.33
C ASP A 121 4.10 0.31 22.32
N SER A 122 3.21 0.90 21.54
CA SER A 122 2.42 0.16 20.56
C SER A 122 3.07 0.23 19.19
N CYS A 123 3.33 -0.94 18.61
CA CYS A 123 3.73 -1.06 17.21
C CYS A 123 2.66 -1.88 16.49
N ILE A 124 1.94 -1.23 15.57
CA ILE A 124 0.87 -1.89 14.82
C ILE A 124 1.30 -2.02 13.38
N ASN A 125 1.40 -3.27 12.93
CA ASN A 125 1.63 -3.60 11.53
C ASN A 125 0.29 -3.65 10.81
N PHE A 126 0.26 -3.21 9.57
CA PHE A 126 -0.91 -3.38 8.71
C PHE A 126 -0.50 -3.97 7.38
N GLY A 127 -1.43 -4.59 6.72
CA GLY A 127 -1.20 -5.12 5.40
C GLY A 127 -2.50 -5.44 4.68
N GLY A 128 -2.43 -5.45 3.36
CA GLY A 128 -3.54 -5.78 2.49
C GLY A 128 -3.04 -6.32 1.17
N ARG A 129 -3.95 -6.87 0.39
CA ARG A 129 -3.63 -7.39 -0.93
C ARG A 129 -4.71 -7.00 -1.91
N GLY A 130 -4.34 -6.89 -3.17
CA GLY A 130 -5.27 -6.63 -4.25
C GLY A 130 -4.80 -7.30 -5.52
N THR A 131 -5.73 -7.59 -6.40
CA THR A 131 -5.45 -8.24 -7.68
C THR A 131 -5.53 -7.22 -8.79
N VAL A 132 -4.56 -7.26 -9.70
CA VAL A 132 -4.53 -6.40 -10.87
C VAL A 132 -4.32 -7.24 -12.13
N ARG A 133 -4.82 -6.75 -13.25
CA ARG A 133 -4.49 -7.28 -14.56
C ARG A 133 -3.33 -6.48 -15.15
N VAL A 134 -2.29 -7.20 -15.55
CA VAL A 134 -1.10 -6.58 -16.15
C VAL A 134 -1.08 -6.89 -17.63
N VAL A 135 -0.97 -5.87 -18.44
CA VAL A 135 -0.94 -6.00 -19.92
C VAL A 135 0.39 -5.47 -20.44
N PRO A 136 0.86 -6.02 -21.59
CA PRO A 136 2.09 -5.55 -22.22
C PRO A 136 2.05 -4.08 -22.64
#